data_447f064e0a3fd253ae4c655a66d107d6
#
_entry.id   447f064e0a3fd253ae4c655a66d107d6
#
_cell.length_a   1.000
_cell.length_b   1.000
_cell.length_c   1.000
_cell.angle_alpha   90.00
_cell.angle_beta   90.00
_cell.angle_gamma   90.00
#
_symmetry.space_group_name_H-M   'P 1'
#
loop_
_entity.id
_entity.type
_entity.pdbx_description
1 polymer ?
#
loop_
_entity_poly.entity_id
_entity_poly.type
_entity_poly.pdbx_seq_one_letter_code
_entity_poly.pdbx_strand_id
1 'polypeptide(L)'
;MRTDIKKSTDLSMTHVSGWEEEDKIFYKSLNKNIINYEKTRGAMYRKFILEETEKTKVEDSGYQIQRTKPKEYYVWHHDQASFRSRRLTYIWYLNDVKDGGYTQFNTGLKIKPEAGKMMIFPALWPWMHRGYPPKTETKYIVTGWLKC
;
A
#
# COMPACT_ATOMS: atom_id res chain seq x y z
N MET A 1 -8.23 21.13 16.94
CA MET A 1 -8.05 21.30 15.48
C MET A 1 -7.73 19.92 14.90
N ARG A 2 -8.65 19.25 14.17
CA ARG A 2 -8.28 18.08 13.37
C ARG A 2 -7.48 18.59 12.17
N THR A 3 -6.17 18.44 12.21
CA THR A 3 -5.37 18.57 11.00
C THR A 3 -5.78 17.46 10.05
N ASP A 4 -6.18 17.78 8.84
CA ASP A 4 -6.50 16.79 7.82
C ASP A 4 -5.30 15.89 7.60
N ILE A 5 -5.43 14.64 8.05
CA ILE A 5 -4.35 13.64 8.00
C ILE A 5 -4.08 13.24 6.54
N LYS A 6 -5.14 13.26 5.72
CA LYS A 6 -5.10 12.81 4.33
C LYS A 6 -6.04 13.66 3.49
N LYS A 7 -5.57 14.01 2.31
CA LYS A 7 -6.38 14.62 1.26
C LYS A 7 -6.22 13.78 -0.01
N SER A 8 -7.24 13.04 -0.38
CA SER A 8 -7.34 12.20 -1.57
C SER A 8 -8.79 11.77 -1.80
N THR A 9 -9.07 11.18 -2.95
CA THR A 9 -10.34 10.48 -3.20
C THR A 9 -10.05 8.99 -3.29
N ASP A 10 -10.75 8.19 -2.50
CA ASP A 10 -10.56 6.76 -2.40
C ASP A 10 -11.83 6.00 -2.79
N LEU A 11 -11.67 4.87 -3.50
CA LEU A 11 -12.73 3.95 -3.90
C LEU A 11 -12.29 2.52 -3.59
N SER A 12 -13.12 1.77 -2.86
CA SER A 12 -12.91 0.33 -2.69
C SER A 12 -13.38 -0.41 -3.93
N MET A 13 -12.49 -1.15 -4.58
CA MET A 13 -12.81 -1.94 -5.78
C MET A 13 -13.45 -3.28 -5.40
N THR A 14 -12.96 -3.94 -4.37
CA THR A 14 -13.38 -5.29 -3.95
C THR A 14 -14.84 -5.35 -3.46
N HIS A 15 -15.42 -4.22 -3.04
CA HIS A 15 -16.79 -4.18 -2.50
C HIS A 15 -17.76 -3.38 -3.37
N VAL A 16 -17.38 -3.07 -4.60
CA VAL A 16 -18.19 -2.30 -5.54
C VAL A 16 -18.33 -3.07 -6.84
N SER A 17 -19.56 -3.27 -7.31
CA SER A 17 -19.82 -3.96 -8.58
C SER A 17 -19.17 -3.24 -9.77
N GLY A 18 -18.74 -4.02 -10.76
CA GLY A 18 -18.14 -3.50 -11.98
C GLY A 18 -16.61 -3.46 -11.96
N TRP A 19 -15.96 -4.00 -10.90
CA TRP A 19 -14.51 -4.08 -10.75
C TRP A 19 -14.00 -5.52 -10.60
N GLU A 20 -14.83 -6.51 -10.90
CA GLU A 20 -14.54 -7.92 -10.64
C GLU A 20 -13.34 -8.45 -11.44
N GLU A 21 -13.14 -7.96 -12.65
CA GLU A 21 -12.00 -8.36 -13.48
C GLU A 21 -10.69 -7.72 -12.99
N GLU A 22 -10.71 -6.45 -12.63
CA GLU A 22 -9.58 -5.74 -12.06
C GLU A 22 -9.19 -6.35 -10.70
N ASP A 23 -10.18 -6.67 -9.86
CA ASP A 23 -9.95 -7.36 -8.58
C ASP A 23 -9.18 -8.68 -8.77
N LYS A 24 -9.59 -9.51 -9.74
CA LYS A 24 -8.88 -10.74 -10.10
C LYS A 24 -7.45 -10.50 -10.60
N ILE A 25 -7.23 -9.43 -11.37
CA ILE A 25 -5.89 -9.06 -11.86
C ILE A 25 -4.98 -8.69 -10.69
N PHE A 26 -5.46 -7.85 -9.78
CA PHE A 26 -4.69 -7.46 -8.59
C PHE A 26 -4.45 -8.64 -7.66
N TYR A 27 -5.43 -9.52 -7.45
CA TYR A 27 -5.27 -10.74 -6.67
C TYR A 27 -4.16 -11.65 -7.22
N LYS A 28 -4.15 -11.92 -8.53
CA LYS A 28 -3.10 -12.72 -9.18
C LYS A 28 -1.73 -12.05 -9.06
N SER A 29 -1.68 -10.73 -9.28
CA SER A 29 -0.45 -9.95 -9.15
C SER A 29 0.08 -9.96 -7.72
N LEU A 30 -0.79 -9.79 -6.72
CA LEU A 30 -0.42 -9.82 -5.31
C LEU A 30 0.20 -11.17 -4.94
N ASN A 31 -0.46 -12.26 -5.23
CA ASN A 31 0.01 -13.61 -4.88
C ASN A 31 1.39 -13.91 -5.48
N LYS A 32 1.60 -13.58 -6.77
CA LYS A 32 2.90 -13.72 -7.41
C LYS A 32 4.00 -12.91 -6.70
N ASN A 33 3.71 -11.67 -6.36
CA ASN A 33 4.69 -10.76 -5.76
C ASN A 33 4.94 -11.05 -4.27
N ILE A 34 3.94 -11.54 -3.53
CA ILE A 34 4.13 -12.00 -2.14
C ILE A 34 5.11 -13.18 -2.10
N ILE A 35 4.97 -14.17 -2.98
CA ILE A 35 5.90 -15.30 -3.06
C ILE A 35 7.34 -14.81 -3.32
N ASN A 36 7.52 -13.85 -4.23
CA ASN A 36 8.84 -13.27 -4.50
C ASN A 36 9.37 -12.48 -3.31
N TYR A 37 8.54 -11.71 -2.63
CA TYR A 37 8.90 -10.96 -1.45
C TYR A 37 9.35 -11.87 -0.31
N GLU A 38 8.63 -12.96 -0.05
CA GLU A 38 9.02 -13.99 0.94
C GLU A 38 10.38 -14.60 0.62
N LYS A 39 10.63 -14.96 -0.63
CA LYS A 39 11.91 -15.53 -1.07
C LYS A 39 13.08 -14.58 -0.84
N THR A 40 12.88 -13.29 -1.07
CA THR A 40 13.94 -12.27 -0.92
C THR A 40 14.21 -11.87 0.54
N ARG A 41 13.21 -12.01 1.43
CA ARG A 41 13.33 -11.62 2.84
C ARG A 41 13.70 -12.77 3.77
N GLY A 42 13.59 -14.02 3.29
CA GLY A 42 14.02 -15.22 4.01
C GLY A 42 13.04 -15.70 5.09
N ALA A 43 13.37 -16.84 5.69
CA ALA A 43 12.52 -17.56 6.65
C ALA A 43 12.18 -16.73 7.91
N MET A 44 13.08 -15.85 8.34
CA MET A 44 12.86 -15.02 9.52
C MET A 44 11.72 -14.02 9.32
N TYR A 45 11.59 -13.48 8.10
CA TYR A 45 10.49 -12.61 7.73
C TYR A 45 9.14 -13.34 7.79
N ARG A 46 9.05 -14.53 7.23
CA ARG A 46 7.86 -15.39 7.28
C ARG A 46 7.42 -15.59 8.74
N LYS A 47 8.35 -15.99 9.61
CA LYS A 47 8.10 -16.25 11.02
C LYS A 47 7.57 -15.03 11.77
N PHE A 48 8.15 -13.86 11.59
CA PHE A 48 7.77 -12.66 12.36
C PHE A 48 6.60 -11.86 11.78
N ILE A 49 6.38 -11.91 10.48
CA ILE A 49 5.37 -11.09 9.84
C ILE A 49 4.11 -11.88 9.47
N LEU A 50 4.25 -13.14 9.05
CA LEU A 50 3.15 -13.94 8.57
C LEU A 50 2.73 -15.10 9.51
N GLU A 51 3.61 -15.58 10.38
CA GLU A 51 3.39 -16.77 11.21
C GLU A 51 3.32 -16.50 12.72
N GLU A 52 2.72 -15.38 13.14
CA GLU A 52 2.67 -15.09 14.58
C GLU A 52 1.84 -16.12 15.39
N THR A 53 1.00 -16.92 14.72
CA THR A 53 0.36 -18.10 15.32
C THR A 53 -0.04 -19.10 14.23
N GLU A 54 0.08 -20.38 14.49
CA GLU A 54 -0.42 -21.49 13.65
C GLU A 54 -1.95 -21.42 13.36
N LYS A 55 -2.66 -20.45 13.92
CA LYS A 55 -4.12 -20.32 13.87
C LYS A 55 -4.62 -19.12 13.06
N THR A 56 -3.77 -18.19 12.64
CA THR A 56 -4.21 -17.00 11.92
C THR A 56 -3.98 -17.12 10.42
N LYS A 57 -5.09 -17.18 9.70
CA LYS A 57 -5.08 -17.14 8.24
C LYS A 57 -4.74 -15.72 7.77
N VAL A 58 -3.70 -15.60 6.95
CA VAL A 58 -3.36 -14.32 6.31
C VAL A 58 -4.34 -14.08 5.16
N GLU A 59 -5.00 -12.94 5.19
CA GLU A 59 -5.96 -12.53 4.17
C GLU A 59 -5.59 -11.16 3.61
N ASP A 60 -5.89 -10.92 2.33
CA ASP A 60 -5.85 -9.56 1.82
C ASP A 60 -7.08 -8.76 2.24
N SER A 61 -6.93 -7.45 2.34
CA SER A 61 -8.02 -6.53 2.70
C SER A 61 -8.87 -6.10 1.51
N GLY A 62 -8.62 -6.67 0.34
CA GLY A 62 -9.11 -6.14 -0.93
C GLY A 62 -8.30 -4.95 -1.42
N TYR A 63 -8.78 -4.32 -2.47
CA TYR A 63 -8.07 -3.32 -3.26
C TYR A 63 -8.81 -1.99 -3.24
N GLN A 64 -8.07 -0.95 -2.90
CA GLN A 64 -8.57 0.42 -2.87
C GLN A 64 -7.80 1.27 -3.89
N ILE A 65 -8.52 1.84 -4.86
CA ILE A 65 -7.94 2.84 -5.75
C ILE A 65 -7.94 4.20 -5.06
N GLN A 66 -6.83 4.92 -5.15
CA GLN A 66 -6.69 6.27 -4.62
C GLN A 66 -6.26 7.23 -5.70
N ARG A 67 -6.99 8.34 -5.79
CA ARG A 67 -6.65 9.48 -6.63
C ARG A 67 -6.12 10.61 -5.73
N THR A 68 -4.91 11.07 -6.01
CA THR A 68 -4.28 12.21 -5.33
C THR A 68 -3.98 13.29 -6.36
N LYS A 69 -4.71 14.39 -6.33
CA LYS A 69 -4.50 15.56 -7.20
C LYS A 69 -3.30 16.38 -6.76
N PRO A 70 -2.78 17.29 -7.59
CA PRO A 70 -1.77 18.26 -7.18
C PRO A 70 -2.16 18.97 -5.87
N LYS A 71 -1.16 19.10 -4.97
CA LYS A 71 -1.30 19.66 -3.60
C LYS A 71 -2.06 18.78 -2.60
N GLU A 72 -2.69 17.68 -3.01
CA GLU A 72 -3.24 16.69 -2.09
C GLU A 72 -2.12 15.79 -1.53
N TYR A 73 -2.30 15.24 -0.32
CA TYR A 73 -1.22 14.59 0.42
C TYR A 73 -1.74 13.54 1.42
N TYR A 74 -0.81 12.78 1.96
CA TYR A 74 -0.99 11.97 3.15
C TYR A 74 0.19 12.24 4.09
N VAL A 75 -0.09 12.65 5.32
CA VAL A 75 0.96 12.98 6.31
C VAL A 75 1.72 11.73 6.77
N TRP A 76 2.75 11.92 7.58
CA TRP A 76 3.50 10.83 8.19
C TRP A 76 2.60 9.92 9.02
N HIS A 77 2.59 8.62 8.70
CA HIS A 77 1.83 7.59 9.38
C HIS A 77 2.50 6.23 9.23
N HIS A 78 2.05 5.26 10.01
CA HIS A 78 2.21 3.83 9.75
C HIS A 78 0.82 3.24 9.52
N ASP A 79 0.74 2.12 8.81
CA ASP A 79 -0.54 1.54 8.41
C ASP A 79 -1.18 0.65 9.46
N GLN A 80 -0.43 0.24 10.47
CA GLN A 80 -0.96 -0.54 11.57
C GLN A 80 -1.88 0.32 12.44
N ALA A 81 -3.17 -0.01 12.46
CA ALA A 81 -4.11 0.55 13.41
C ALA A 81 -4.19 -0.37 14.65
N SER A 82 -4.40 0.21 15.83
CA SER A 82 -4.39 -0.49 17.12
C SER A 82 -5.37 -1.67 17.25
N PHE A 83 -6.37 -1.75 16.37
CA PHE A 83 -7.39 -2.79 16.34
C PHE A 83 -7.42 -3.58 15.02
N ARG A 84 -6.45 -3.35 14.13
CA ARG A 84 -6.35 -4.03 12.83
C ARG A 84 -4.99 -4.68 12.70
N SER A 85 -5.00 -5.97 12.49
CA SER A 85 -3.80 -6.81 12.33
C SER A 85 -3.17 -6.67 10.95
N ARG A 86 -2.98 -5.44 10.44
CA ARG A 86 -2.28 -5.20 9.19
C ARG A 86 -0.81 -5.54 9.35
N ARG A 87 -0.30 -6.46 8.53
CA ARG A 87 1.08 -6.93 8.56
C ARG A 87 1.93 -6.32 7.47
N LEU A 88 1.40 -6.34 6.25
CA LEU A 88 2.04 -5.76 5.08
C LEU A 88 1.13 -4.78 4.39
N THR A 89 1.73 -3.74 3.85
CA THR A 89 1.10 -2.83 2.89
C THR A 89 1.62 -3.17 1.50
N TYR A 90 0.73 -3.17 0.53
CA TYR A 90 1.08 -3.24 -0.88
C TYR A 90 0.51 -2.05 -1.63
N ILE A 91 1.31 -1.52 -2.56
CA ILE A 91 0.93 -0.38 -3.41
C ILE A 91 1.36 -0.65 -4.84
N TRP A 92 0.45 -0.50 -5.81
CA TRP A 92 0.77 -0.37 -7.22
C TRP A 92 0.61 1.07 -7.64
N TYR A 93 1.56 1.61 -8.40
CA TYR A 93 1.43 2.88 -9.08
C TYR A 93 0.82 2.64 -10.46
N LEU A 94 -0.27 3.35 -10.77
CA LEU A 94 -1.01 3.17 -12.02
C LEU A 94 -0.56 4.12 -13.12
N ASN A 95 0.17 5.17 -12.76
CA ASN A 95 0.71 6.14 -13.71
C ASN A 95 2.03 6.72 -13.24
N ASP A 96 2.76 7.29 -14.19
CA ASP A 96 3.94 8.08 -13.90
C ASP A 96 3.55 9.44 -13.31
N VAL A 97 4.37 9.94 -12.38
CA VAL A 97 4.31 11.30 -11.88
C VAL A 97 5.71 11.90 -11.96
N LYS A 98 5.87 12.94 -12.79
CA LYS A 98 7.18 13.54 -13.07
C LYS A 98 7.75 14.29 -11.88
N ASP A 99 6.91 15.08 -11.20
CA ASP A 99 7.33 15.93 -10.09
C ASP A 99 6.44 15.72 -8.86
N GLY A 100 7.09 15.41 -7.73
CA GLY A 100 6.40 15.08 -6.49
C GLY A 100 5.76 13.68 -6.51
N GLY A 101 4.67 13.50 -5.77
CA GLY A 101 3.85 12.28 -5.76
C GLY A 101 4.50 11.03 -5.15
N TYR A 102 5.78 11.09 -4.77
CA TYR A 102 6.51 9.92 -4.25
C TYR A 102 5.99 9.48 -2.87
N THR A 103 6.14 8.19 -2.60
CA THR A 103 6.01 7.67 -1.24
C THR A 103 7.37 7.82 -0.55
N GLN A 104 7.41 8.55 0.55
CA GLN A 104 8.63 8.79 1.31
C GLN A 104 8.58 8.08 2.64
N PHE A 105 9.65 7.34 2.95
CA PHE A 105 9.86 6.71 4.25
C PHE A 105 10.70 7.60 5.17
N ASN A 106 10.55 7.40 6.49
CA ASN A 106 11.33 8.10 7.52
C ASN A 106 12.84 7.84 7.44
N THR A 107 13.26 6.78 6.77
CA THR A 107 14.66 6.47 6.44
C THR A 107 15.26 7.40 5.38
N GLY A 108 14.45 8.28 4.78
CA GLY A 108 14.84 9.11 3.64
C GLY A 108 14.57 8.48 2.28
N LEU A 109 14.25 7.17 2.22
CA LEU A 109 13.91 6.49 0.96
C LEU A 109 12.68 7.13 0.32
N LYS A 110 12.78 7.41 -0.97
CA LYS A 110 11.70 7.94 -1.80
C LYS A 110 11.42 7.01 -2.96
N ILE A 111 10.18 6.54 -3.06
CA ILE A 111 9.72 5.70 -4.17
C ILE A 111 8.94 6.57 -5.14
N LYS A 112 9.49 6.78 -6.32
CA LYS A 112 8.86 7.55 -7.39
C LYS A 112 7.71 6.76 -8.01
N PRO A 113 6.55 7.38 -8.25
CA PRO A 113 5.45 6.76 -9.00
C PRO A 113 5.87 6.50 -10.45
N GLU A 114 5.80 5.25 -10.83
CA GLU A 114 6.03 4.77 -12.20
C GLU A 114 4.97 3.72 -12.50
N ALA A 115 4.30 3.82 -13.64
CA ALA A 115 3.25 2.89 -14.04
C ALA A 115 3.71 1.43 -14.00
N GLY A 116 2.94 0.58 -13.35
CA GLY A 116 3.25 -0.85 -13.18
C GLY A 116 4.23 -1.18 -12.04
N LYS A 117 4.85 -0.17 -11.40
CA LYS A 117 5.69 -0.41 -10.23
C LYS A 117 4.83 -0.85 -9.04
N MET A 118 5.26 -1.93 -8.39
CA MET A 118 4.69 -2.40 -7.13
C MET A 118 5.70 -2.27 -6.00
N MET A 119 5.25 -1.89 -4.82
CA MET A 119 6.03 -2.01 -3.60
C MET A 119 5.25 -2.75 -2.52
N ILE A 120 5.98 -3.48 -1.69
CA ILE A 120 5.47 -4.21 -0.52
C ILE A 120 6.38 -3.87 0.65
N PHE A 121 5.80 -3.51 1.79
CA PHE A 121 6.56 -3.17 2.99
C PHE A 121 5.76 -3.48 4.27
N PRO A 122 6.42 -3.65 5.43
CA PRO A 122 5.73 -3.87 6.68
C PRO A 122 4.82 -2.70 7.05
N ALA A 123 3.59 -3.01 7.46
CA ALA A 123 2.62 -2.00 7.90
C ALA A 123 2.95 -1.41 9.28
N LEU A 124 3.91 -2.02 9.99
CA LEU A 124 4.28 -1.75 11.36
C LEU A 124 5.23 -0.57 11.51
N TRP A 125 5.29 0.01 12.73
CA TRP A 125 6.42 0.83 13.15
C TRP A 125 7.72 -0.03 13.09
N PRO A 126 8.88 0.47 12.59
CA PRO A 126 9.20 1.86 12.28
C PRO A 126 8.99 2.29 10.81
N TRP A 127 8.20 1.59 10.02
CA TRP A 127 7.97 1.88 8.61
C TRP A 127 7.04 3.08 8.41
N MET A 128 7.38 4.18 9.10
CA MET A 128 6.67 5.45 8.91
C MET A 128 6.89 5.96 7.49
N HIS A 129 5.80 6.35 6.84
CA HIS A 129 5.83 6.88 5.48
C HIS A 129 4.78 7.97 5.27
N ARG A 130 4.93 8.70 4.18
CA ARG A 130 3.96 9.72 3.75
C ARG A 130 3.76 9.70 2.24
N GLY A 131 2.59 10.15 1.80
CA GLY A 131 2.34 10.49 0.41
C GLY A 131 2.70 11.96 0.15
N TYR A 132 3.85 12.20 -0.48
CA TYR A 132 4.25 13.55 -0.85
C TYR A 132 3.34 14.08 -1.97
N PRO A 133 2.91 15.35 -1.92
CA PRO A 133 2.03 15.91 -2.92
C PRO A 133 2.59 15.79 -4.33
N PRO A 134 1.82 15.32 -5.32
CA PRO A 134 2.17 15.53 -6.71
C PRO A 134 2.08 17.02 -7.03
N LYS A 135 2.92 17.52 -7.94
CA LYS A 135 2.94 18.95 -8.27
C LYS A 135 2.17 19.26 -9.54
N THR A 136 2.30 18.43 -10.54
CA THR A 136 1.76 18.68 -11.89
C THR A 136 0.70 17.69 -12.31
N GLU A 137 0.95 16.38 -12.13
CA GLU A 137 0.02 15.34 -12.56
C GLU A 137 -0.77 14.77 -11.38
N THR A 138 -1.96 14.26 -11.65
CA THR A 138 -2.71 13.47 -10.69
C THR A 138 -2.07 12.08 -10.55
N LYS A 139 -1.82 11.65 -9.31
CA LYS A 139 -1.33 10.32 -8.99
C LYS A 139 -2.49 9.36 -8.77
N TYR A 140 -2.38 8.17 -9.36
CA TYR A 140 -3.28 7.05 -9.10
C TYR A 140 -2.49 5.87 -8.57
N ILE A 141 -2.97 5.28 -7.49
CA ILE A 141 -2.44 4.04 -6.92
C ILE A 141 -3.56 3.07 -6.61
N VAL A 142 -3.23 1.77 -6.57
CA VAL A 142 -4.04 0.77 -5.89
C VAL A 142 -3.30 0.31 -4.66
N THR A 143 -3.97 0.21 -3.54
CA THR A 143 -3.39 -0.19 -2.26
C THR A 143 -4.30 -1.11 -1.47
N GLY A 144 -3.71 -1.85 -0.55
CA GLY A 144 -4.37 -2.69 0.43
C GLY A 144 -3.36 -3.26 1.41
N TRP A 145 -3.83 -4.19 2.23
CA TRP A 145 -3.04 -4.76 3.32
C TRP A 145 -3.22 -6.26 3.42
N LEU A 146 -2.14 -6.98 3.73
CA LEU A 146 -2.27 -8.30 4.30
C LEU A 146 -2.52 -8.15 5.81
N LYS A 147 -3.48 -8.89 6.30
CA LYS A 147 -3.91 -8.90 7.71
C LYS A 147 -4.02 -10.33 8.23
N CYS A 148 -3.90 -10.48 9.55
CA CYS A 148 -4.14 -11.74 10.26
C CYS A 148 -5.31 -11.57 11.22
#